data_4b5edcf662f90aa17e52e2653d9f7803
#
_entry.id   4b5edcf662f90aa17e52e2653d9f7803
#
_cell.length_a   1.000
_cell.length_b   1.000
_cell.length_c   1.000
_cell.angle_alpha   90.00
_cell.angle_beta   90.00
_cell.angle_gamma   90.00
#
_symmetry.space_group_name_H-M   'P 1'
#
loop_
_entity.id
_entity.type
_entity.pdbx_description
1 polymer ?
#
loop_
_entity_poly.entity_id
_entity_poly.type
_entity_poly.pdbx_seq_one_letter_code
_entity_poly.pdbx_strand_id
1 'polypeptide(L)'
;MKNNKKGFTIVEIVIVIAVIAILAGVLIPTFAGVTKKAKESAALQEARNLYTEYLAVNNGVVDETVYVLVDGYYFAVANNKLSEKPVDEDDLVPGTVIVTDVNESGATTETAPAADQGTNV
;
A
#
# COMPACT_ATOMS: atom_id res chain seq x y z
N MET A 1 -0.04 -52.38 -36.31
CA MET A 1 0.03 -52.00 -34.89
C MET A 1 -1.04 -50.96 -34.60
N LYS A 2 -2.01 -51.36 -33.75
CA LYS A 2 -3.03 -50.38 -33.32
C LYS A 2 -2.48 -49.53 -32.16
N ASN A 3 -2.23 -48.25 -32.41
CA ASN A 3 -1.95 -47.29 -31.36
C ASN A 3 -3.23 -47.02 -30.59
N ASN A 4 -3.44 -47.68 -29.46
CA ASN A 4 -4.50 -47.33 -28.53
C ASN A 4 -4.11 -46.06 -27.80
N LYS A 5 -4.45 -44.92 -28.38
CA LYS A 5 -4.40 -43.65 -27.68
C LYS A 5 -5.61 -43.55 -26.75
N LYS A 6 -5.39 -43.84 -25.48
CA LYS A 6 -6.42 -43.59 -24.46
C LYS A 6 -6.48 -42.12 -24.18
N GLY A 7 -7.56 -41.47 -24.59
CA GLY A 7 -7.86 -40.09 -24.23
C GLY A 7 -8.56 -40.00 -22.88
N PHE A 8 -8.58 -38.77 -22.30
CA PHE A 8 -9.34 -38.50 -21.10
C PHE A 8 -10.85 -38.59 -21.34
N THR A 9 -11.59 -39.03 -20.35
CA THR A 9 -13.05 -39.06 -20.40
C THR A 9 -13.61 -37.67 -20.09
N ILE A 10 -14.79 -37.33 -20.63
CA ILE A 10 -15.49 -36.07 -20.33
C ILE A 10 -15.77 -35.95 -18.83
N VAL A 11 -16.14 -37.04 -18.18
CA VAL A 11 -16.41 -37.05 -16.73
C VAL A 11 -15.17 -36.72 -15.92
N GLU A 12 -13.99 -37.18 -16.32
CA GLU A 12 -12.72 -36.89 -15.67
C GLU A 12 -12.37 -35.40 -15.74
N ILE A 13 -12.57 -34.76 -16.88
CA ILE A 13 -12.38 -33.33 -17.03
C ILE A 13 -13.40 -32.55 -16.20
N VAL A 14 -14.66 -32.95 -16.18
CA VAL A 14 -15.70 -32.28 -15.38
C VAL A 14 -15.37 -32.30 -13.88
N ILE A 15 -14.90 -33.45 -13.38
CA ILE A 15 -14.48 -33.56 -11.96
C ILE A 15 -13.30 -32.64 -11.67
N VAL A 16 -12.31 -32.55 -12.54
CA VAL A 16 -11.14 -31.69 -12.37
C VAL A 16 -11.53 -30.21 -12.31
N ILE A 17 -12.35 -29.73 -13.24
CA ILE A 17 -12.81 -28.35 -13.22
C ILE A 17 -13.70 -28.04 -12.01
N ALA A 18 -14.51 -29.01 -11.55
CA ALA A 18 -15.31 -28.84 -10.34
C ALA A 18 -14.43 -28.68 -9.09
N VAL A 19 -13.38 -29.48 -8.94
CA VAL A 19 -12.42 -29.34 -7.84
C VAL A 19 -11.68 -28.01 -7.88
N ILE A 20 -11.21 -27.60 -9.06
CA ILE A 20 -10.54 -26.29 -9.25
C ILE A 20 -11.49 -25.16 -8.88
N ALA A 21 -12.75 -25.22 -9.26
CA ALA A 21 -13.74 -24.20 -8.95
C ALA A 21 -13.95 -24.03 -7.43
N ILE A 22 -14.02 -25.14 -6.70
CA ILE A 22 -14.16 -25.13 -5.23
C ILE A 22 -12.91 -24.51 -4.58
N LEU A 23 -11.72 -24.94 -5.00
CA LEU A 23 -10.47 -24.43 -4.48
C LEU A 23 -10.30 -22.93 -4.78
N ALA A 24 -10.62 -22.50 -6.00
CA ALA A 24 -10.57 -21.10 -6.39
C ALA A 24 -11.52 -20.22 -5.54
N GLY A 25 -12.73 -20.72 -5.25
CA GLY A 25 -13.70 -20.01 -4.42
C GLY A 25 -13.21 -19.70 -3.00
N VAL A 26 -12.35 -20.55 -2.45
CA VAL A 26 -11.74 -20.31 -1.12
C VAL A 26 -10.49 -19.44 -1.20
N LEU A 27 -9.67 -19.61 -2.23
CA LEU A 27 -8.38 -18.92 -2.35
C LEU A 27 -8.51 -17.45 -2.69
N ILE A 28 -9.46 -17.07 -3.54
CA ILE A 28 -9.60 -15.67 -4.03
C ILE A 28 -9.80 -14.69 -2.89
N PRO A 29 -10.77 -14.84 -1.96
CA PRO A 29 -10.96 -13.86 -0.88
C PRO A 29 -9.78 -13.81 0.09
N THR A 30 -9.12 -14.93 0.35
CA THR A 30 -7.94 -14.99 1.23
C THR A 30 -6.76 -14.24 0.61
N PHE A 31 -6.58 -14.35 -0.70
CA PHE A 31 -5.47 -13.73 -1.42
C PHE A 31 -5.56 -12.19 -1.44
N ALA A 32 -6.77 -11.64 -1.52
CA ALA A 32 -6.98 -10.18 -1.50
C ALA A 32 -6.45 -9.52 -0.22
N GLY A 33 -6.68 -10.15 0.94
CA GLY A 33 -6.18 -9.65 2.23
C GLY A 33 -4.65 -9.71 2.35
N VAL A 34 -4.04 -10.78 1.85
CA VAL A 34 -2.58 -10.94 1.84
C VAL A 34 -1.91 -9.92 0.92
N THR A 35 -2.48 -9.69 -0.26
CA THR A 35 -1.96 -8.71 -1.22
C THR A 35 -2.00 -7.28 -0.67
N LYS A 36 -3.08 -6.90 0.02
CA LYS A 36 -3.19 -5.59 0.67
C LYS A 36 -2.08 -5.40 1.72
N LYS A 37 -1.91 -6.35 2.63
CA LYS A 37 -0.84 -6.31 3.65
C LYS A 37 0.56 -6.27 3.05
N ALA A 38 0.79 -6.98 1.95
CA ALA A 38 2.08 -6.95 1.26
C ALA A 38 2.38 -5.56 0.67
N LYS A 39 1.38 -4.90 0.07
CA LYS A 39 1.50 -3.53 -0.44
C LYS A 39 1.76 -2.52 0.68
N GLU A 40 1.03 -2.60 1.79
CA GLU A 40 1.24 -1.75 2.97
C GLU A 40 2.65 -1.92 3.54
N SER A 41 3.14 -3.16 3.62
CA SER A 41 4.51 -3.45 4.11
C SER A 41 5.59 -2.92 3.16
N ALA A 42 5.40 -3.02 1.86
CA ALA A 42 6.31 -2.48 0.87
C ALA A 42 6.34 -0.94 0.93
N ALA A 43 5.16 -0.31 1.00
CA ALA A 43 5.04 1.14 1.16
C ALA A 43 5.68 1.64 2.46
N LEU A 44 5.56 0.90 3.56
CA LEU A 44 6.21 1.25 4.83
C LEU A 44 7.75 1.21 4.72
N GLN A 45 8.31 0.24 4.02
CA GLN A 45 9.75 0.16 3.78
C GLN A 45 10.25 1.37 2.99
N GLU A 46 9.55 1.74 1.94
CA GLU A 46 9.88 2.89 1.12
C GLU A 46 9.68 4.21 1.88
N ALA A 47 8.61 4.32 2.67
CA ALA A 47 8.39 5.46 3.56
C ALA A 47 9.52 5.65 4.59
N ARG A 48 10.10 4.57 5.11
CA ARG A 48 11.27 4.63 5.99
C ARG A 48 12.50 5.17 5.26
N ASN A 49 12.71 4.77 4.02
CA ASN A 49 13.82 5.28 3.21
C ASN A 49 13.66 6.78 2.94
N LEU A 50 12.49 7.19 2.45
CA LEU A 50 12.18 8.61 2.23
C LEU A 50 12.30 9.45 3.50
N TYR A 51 11.82 8.95 4.62
CA TYR A 51 11.95 9.62 5.90
C TYR A 51 13.42 9.79 6.33
N THR A 52 14.24 8.77 6.12
CA THR A 52 15.68 8.85 6.43
C THR A 52 16.38 9.88 5.54
N GLU A 53 16.04 9.94 4.26
CA GLU A 53 16.55 10.95 3.33
C GLU A 53 16.07 12.35 3.71
N TYR A 54 14.80 12.50 4.08
CA TYR A 54 14.23 13.74 4.55
C TYR A 54 14.96 14.26 5.81
N LEU A 55 15.27 13.39 6.75
CA LEU A 55 16.08 13.74 7.93
C LEU A 55 17.49 14.22 7.56
N ALA A 56 18.13 13.57 6.60
CA ALA A 56 19.47 13.94 6.15
C ALA A 56 19.50 15.36 5.56
N VAL A 57 18.47 15.73 4.81
CA VAL A 57 18.34 17.08 4.22
C VAL A 57 17.99 18.13 5.28
N ASN A 58 17.22 17.79 6.31
CA ASN A 58 16.75 18.71 7.36
C ASN A 58 17.58 18.66 8.66
N ASN A 59 18.84 18.24 8.59
CA ASN A 59 19.75 18.18 9.74
C ASN A 59 19.28 17.31 10.91
N GLY A 60 18.45 16.29 10.61
CA GLY A 60 18.00 15.30 11.59
C GLY A 60 16.90 15.78 12.54
N VAL A 61 16.29 16.93 12.32
CA VAL A 61 15.23 17.49 13.17
C VAL A 61 13.96 17.68 12.39
N VAL A 62 12.87 17.12 12.89
CA VAL A 62 11.51 17.36 12.41
C VAL A 62 10.69 17.85 13.60
N ASP A 63 10.51 19.16 13.71
CA ASP A 63 9.81 19.80 14.83
C ASP A 63 8.28 19.71 14.72
N GLU A 64 7.76 19.35 13.56
CA GLU A 64 6.33 19.31 13.27
C GLU A 64 5.90 17.89 12.86
N THR A 65 4.60 17.65 12.95
CA THR A 65 4.03 16.43 12.37
C THR A 65 4.14 16.52 10.85
N VAL A 66 4.71 15.50 10.23
CA VAL A 66 4.90 15.40 8.79
C VAL A 66 4.29 14.08 8.34
N TYR A 67 3.74 14.05 7.16
CA TYR A 67 3.30 12.79 6.53
C TYR A 67 4.27 12.41 5.42
N VAL A 68 4.51 11.11 5.26
CA VAL A 68 5.25 10.55 4.12
C VAL A 68 4.24 9.81 3.25
N LEU A 69 4.13 10.19 1.99
CA LEU A 69 3.22 9.57 1.03
C LEU A 69 3.99 8.63 0.11
N VAL A 70 3.60 7.36 0.10
CA VAL A 70 4.15 6.32 -0.78
C VAL A 70 3.02 5.46 -1.30
N ASP A 71 2.93 5.30 -2.61
CA ASP A 71 1.94 4.44 -3.29
C ASP A 71 0.48 4.65 -2.81
N GLY A 72 0.12 5.88 -2.46
CA GLY A 72 -1.20 6.22 -1.95
C GLY A 72 -1.41 5.93 -0.46
N TYR A 73 -0.36 5.53 0.27
CA TYR A 73 -0.39 5.35 1.72
C TYR A 73 0.30 6.52 2.43
N TYR A 74 -0.38 7.09 3.41
CA TYR A 74 0.16 8.17 4.25
C TYR A 74 0.69 7.59 5.56
N PHE A 75 1.94 7.89 5.89
CA PHE A 75 2.56 7.49 7.16
C PHE A 75 2.87 8.74 7.98
N ALA A 76 2.31 8.83 9.18
CA ALA A 76 2.56 9.95 10.06
C ALA A 76 3.95 9.87 10.69
N VAL A 77 4.64 11.02 10.74
CA VAL A 77 5.86 11.20 11.53
C VAL A 77 5.53 12.13 12.68
N ALA A 78 5.66 11.64 13.89
CA ALA A 78 5.49 12.42 15.10
C ALA A 78 6.61 12.11 16.09
N ASN A 79 7.14 13.12 16.76
CA ASN A 79 8.26 12.96 17.69
C ASN A 79 9.46 12.21 17.09
N ASN A 80 9.80 12.51 15.87
CA ASN A 80 10.89 11.89 15.12
C ASN A 80 10.73 10.36 14.89
N LYS A 81 9.49 9.87 14.90
CA LYS A 81 9.17 8.46 14.69
C LYS A 81 8.09 8.31 13.61
N LEU A 82 8.37 7.45 12.63
CA LEU A 82 7.41 7.07 11.59
C LEU A 82 6.41 6.05 12.13
N SER A 83 5.13 6.23 11.82
CA SER A 83 4.07 5.26 12.15
C SER A 83 4.27 3.94 11.40
N GLU A 84 3.94 2.82 12.04
CA GLU A 84 4.01 1.49 11.42
C GLU A 84 2.77 1.15 10.58
N LYS A 85 1.71 1.92 10.76
CA LYS A 85 0.46 1.77 10.03
C LYS A 85 0.17 3.03 9.23
N PRO A 86 -0.37 2.87 8.02
CA PRO A 86 -0.82 4.02 7.26
C PRO A 86 -2.00 4.72 7.96
N VAL A 87 -2.11 6.01 7.71
CA VAL A 87 -3.20 6.87 8.15
C VAL A 87 -4.15 7.06 6.97
N ASP A 88 -5.45 7.09 7.23
CA ASP A 88 -6.43 7.38 6.20
C ASP A 88 -6.35 8.86 5.77
N GLU A 89 -6.65 9.15 4.51
CA GLU A 89 -6.59 10.50 3.96
C GLU A 89 -7.51 11.48 4.71
N ASP A 90 -8.65 10.97 5.20
CA ASP A 90 -9.63 11.74 5.98
C ASP A 90 -9.11 12.15 7.38
N ASP A 91 -8.11 11.45 7.89
CA ASP A 91 -7.49 11.71 9.21
C ASP A 91 -6.25 12.60 9.13
N LEU A 92 -5.89 13.09 7.95
CA LEU A 92 -4.77 14.01 7.78
C LEU A 92 -5.06 15.36 8.43
N VAL A 93 -4.08 15.89 9.16
CA VAL A 93 -4.19 17.24 9.73
C VAL A 93 -4.01 18.27 8.63
N PRO A 94 -5.01 19.13 8.37
CA PRO A 94 -4.92 20.15 7.33
C PRO A 94 -3.72 21.08 7.51
N GLY A 95 -3.06 21.42 6.40
CA GLY A 95 -1.90 22.30 6.42
C GLY A 95 -0.57 21.62 6.81
N THR A 96 -0.59 20.34 7.13
CA THR A 96 0.62 19.58 7.45
C THR A 96 1.40 19.26 6.18
N VAL A 97 2.71 19.24 6.28
CA VAL A 97 3.61 18.89 5.17
C VAL A 97 3.54 17.40 4.85
N ILE A 98 3.38 17.09 3.56
CA ILE A 98 3.44 15.74 3.03
C ILE A 98 4.72 15.62 2.19
N VAL A 99 5.59 14.69 2.54
CA VAL A 99 6.81 14.38 1.79
C VAL A 99 6.48 13.33 0.74
N THR A 100 6.67 13.65 -0.52
CA THR A 100 6.39 12.76 -1.65
C THR A 100 7.64 12.23 -2.32
N ASP A 101 8.73 12.97 -2.25
CA ASP A 101 10.04 12.60 -2.81
C ASP A 101 11.15 13.40 -2.13
N VAL A 102 12.36 12.88 -2.14
CA VAL A 102 13.56 13.56 -1.65
C VAL A 102 14.67 13.39 -2.68
N ASN A 103 15.29 14.49 -3.07
CA ASN A 103 16.42 14.50 -4.00
C ASN A 103 17.54 15.40 -3.50
N GLU A 104 18.66 15.47 -4.22
CA GLU A 104 19.83 16.29 -3.86
C GLU A 104 19.51 17.79 -3.73
N SER A 105 18.42 18.25 -4.34
CA SER A 105 17.96 19.66 -4.28
C SER A 105 17.02 19.94 -3.10
N GLY A 106 16.61 18.93 -2.35
CA GLY A 106 15.69 19.01 -1.23
C GLY A 106 14.51 18.03 -1.32
N ALA A 107 13.60 18.13 -0.37
CA ALA A 107 12.38 17.33 -0.35
C ALA A 107 11.29 17.98 -1.21
N THR A 108 10.64 17.16 -2.03
CA THR A 108 9.38 17.52 -2.68
C THR A 108 8.25 17.36 -1.66
N THR A 109 7.58 18.44 -1.36
CA THR A 109 6.53 18.46 -0.34
C THR A 109 5.22 19.00 -0.92
N GLU A 110 4.13 18.38 -0.50
CA GLU A 110 2.77 18.87 -0.70
C GLU A 110 2.20 19.27 0.66
N THR A 111 1.11 20.02 0.65
CA THR A 111 0.40 20.38 1.87
C THR A 111 -0.88 19.58 1.96
N ALA A 112 -1.14 18.94 3.11
CA ALA A 112 -2.37 18.21 3.34
C ALA A 112 -3.58 19.11 3.04
N PRO A 113 -4.57 18.63 2.28
CA PRO A 113 -5.74 19.40 1.93
C PRO A 113 -6.49 19.85 3.19
N ALA A 114 -7.05 21.05 3.13
CA ALA A 114 -7.98 21.46 4.16
C ALA A 114 -9.12 20.44 4.21
N ALA A 115 -9.49 20.00 5.43
CA ALA A 115 -10.68 19.17 5.60
C ALA A 115 -11.82 19.84 4.83
N ASP A 116 -12.47 19.11 3.93
CA ASP A 116 -13.64 19.62 3.23
C ASP A 116 -14.71 19.95 4.28
N GLN A 117 -14.73 21.20 4.65
CA GLN A 117 -15.86 21.75 5.39
C GLN A 117 -16.98 21.82 4.38
N GLY A 118 -17.73 20.72 4.30
CA GLY A 118 -18.94 20.70 3.52
C GLY A 118 -19.73 21.96 3.83
N THR A 119 -19.64 22.94 2.95
CA THR A 119 -20.53 24.09 2.98
C THR A 119 -21.91 23.56 2.68
N ASN A 120 -22.60 23.15 3.72
CA ASN A 120 -24.02 23.03 3.68
C ASN A 120 -24.58 24.45 3.51
N VAL A 121 -24.84 24.77 2.31
CA VAL A 121 -25.69 25.89 2.02
C VAL A 121 -27.14 25.41 2.05
#